data_63711eb87b7f799632160c7659777788
#
_entry.id   63711eb87b7f799632160c7659777788
#
_cell.length_a   1.000
_cell.length_b   1.000
_cell.length_c   1.000
_cell.angle_alpha   90.00
_cell.angle_beta   90.00
_cell.angle_gamma   90.00
#
_symmetry.space_group_name_H-M   'P 1'
#
loop_
_entity.id
_entity.type
_entity.pdbx_description
1 polymer ?
#
loop_
_entity_poly.entity_id
_entity_poly.type
_entity_poly.pdbx_seq_one_letter_code
_entity_poly.pdbx_strand_id
1 'polypeptide(L)'
;MSTVHEVIELSGHIIDSWTLPRAWDIIMDRGGNFEVEEMRVGVRKTETSYARMKVQAPSSEVLELILSELQQLGVVLVDGDDVKTEPVEQDGVLPAAFYSTTNLPTQVRLGGQWVNVENIEMDVAIVIDRPQRQAYCKPMHEVKINDRVVIGHTGIRVQPFERDRDREVFAFMQSNVSSEKVKVLAIHDIARQMKETRARNGKILFVLGPAVIHTGAGRYVAELLRRGYVQVIFGGNAIITHDIESSLYGTSLGVDLQTGEQVEGGHRNHLRAINAMRSAGSLEKAIEVGLLKSGITYEAIKHNVPMVLAGSIRDDGPMPGVITDMAEAQRRMREEVQGVEMAIMVASMLHAIATGNLLHSSVRTVVVDINPAVVTKLADRGSFQAAGLVTDAELFLRELLEALSD
;
A
#
# COMPACT_ATOMS: atom_id res chain seq x y z
N MET A 1 -10.35 2.59 -42.88
CA MET A 1 -9.30 2.77 -41.90
C MET A 1 -8.84 1.37 -41.50
N SER A 2 -7.57 1.08 -41.57
CA SER A 2 -7.07 -0.26 -41.17
C SER A 2 -7.21 -0.37 -39.65
N THR A 3 -8.09 -1.24 -39.16
CA THR A 3 -8.19 -1.59 -37.74
C THR A 3 -6.98 -2.43 -37.36
N VAL A 4 -6.32 -2.08 -36.27
CA VAL A 4 -5.28 -2.89 -35.64
C VAL A 4 -5.91 -3.89 -34.67
N HIS A 5 -5.31 -5.03 -34.46
CA HIS A 5 -5.85 -6.06 -33.57
C HIS A 5 -4.76 -6.85 -32.86
N GLU A 6 -5.12 -7.39 -31.70
CA GLU A 6 -4.33 -8.33 -30.92
C GLU A 6 -5.23 -9.45 -30.38
N VAL A 7 -4.66 -10.63 -30.18
CA VAL A 7 -5.35 -11.77 -29.57
C VAL A 7 -4.94 -11.91 -28.12
N ILE A 8 -5.93 -11.96 -27.24
CA ILE A 8 -5.75 -12.00 -25.80
C ILE A 8 -6.39 -13.25 -25.21
N GLU A 9 -5.85 -13.68 -24.08
CA GLU A 9 -6.38 -14.76 -23.25
C GLU A 9 -6.64 -14.26 -21.84
N LEU A 10 -7.72 -14.76 -21.24
CA LEU A 10 -8.10 -14.50 -19.87
C LEU A 10 -8.54 -15.80 -19.22
N SER A 11 -7.96 -16.17 -18.08
CA SER A 11 -8.27 -17.40 -17.35
C SER A 11 -8.39 -17.14 -15.85
N GLY A 12 -9.19 -17.97 -15.17
CA GLY A 12 -9.47 -17.83 -13.72
C GLY A 12 -10.97 -17.84 -13.45
N HIS A 13 -11.39 -17.31 -12.30
CA HIS A 13 -12.81 -17.12 -11.96
C HIS A 13 -13.44 -15.90 -12.64
N ILE A 14 -13.15 -15.74 -13.96
CA ILE A 14 -13.41 -14.52 -14.74
C ILE A 14 -14.88 -14.13 -14.87
N ILE A 15 -15.80 -15.08 -14.71
CA ILE A 15 -17.25 -14.83 -14.74
C ILE A 15 -17.72 -14.36 -13.37
N ASP A 16 -17.33 -15.08 -12.35
CA ASP A 16 -17.78 -14.90 -10.97
C ASP A 16 -17.22 -13.62 -10.32
N SER A 17 -16.01 -13.23 -10.73
CA SER A 17 -15.35 -11.99 -10.28
C SER A 17 -15.74 -10.77 -11.10
N TRP A 18 -16.64 -10.92 -12.08
CA TRP A 18 -16.99 -9.86 -13.04
C TRP A 18 -15.81 -9.38 -13.91
N THR A 19 -14.72 -10.11 -13.94
CA THR A 19 -13.51 -9.73 -14.69
C THR A 19 -13.78 -9.72 -16.19
N LEU A 20 -14.50 -10.71 -16.72
CA LEU A 20 -14.81 -10.78 -18.15
C LEU A 20 -15.75 -9.65 -18.61
N PRO A 21 -16.89 -9.35 -17.93
CA PRO A 21 -17.71 -8.17 -18.25
C PRO A 21 -16.92 -6.86 -18.18
N ARG A 22 -16.08 -6.66 -17.16
CA ARG A 22 -15.22 -5.47 -17.03
C ARG A 22 -14.23 -5.34 -18.20
N ALA A 23 -13.67 -6.46 -18.67
CA ALA A 23 -12.79 -6.45 -19.83
C ALA A 23 -13.54 -5.99 -21.08
N TRP A 24 -14.79 -6.43 -21.28
CA TRP A 24 -15.62 -5.97 -22.38
C TRP A 24 -15.96 -4.49 -22.28
N ASP A 25 -16.32 -4.01 -21.09
CA ASP A 25 -16.60 -2.58 -20.85
C ASP A 25 -15.37 -1.73 -21.18
N ILE A 26 -14.18 -2.09 -20.71
CA ILE A 26 -12.92 -1.39 -21.05
C ILE A 26 -12.71 -1.29 -22.55
N ILE A 27 -12.87 -2.40 -23.29
CA ILE A 27 -12.69 -2.41 -24.74
C ILE A 27 -13.67 -1.44 -25.43
N MET A 28 -14.96 -1.51 -25.05
CA MET A 28 -16.01 -0.70 -25.65
C MET A 28 -15.90 0.77 -25.28
N ASP A 29 -15.62 1.09 -24.02
CA ASP A 29 -15.49 2.47 -23.53
C ASP A 29 -14.32 3.23 -24.18
N ARG A 30 -13.28 2.50 -24.60
CA ARG A 30 -12.14 3.03 -25.35
C ARG A 30 -12.37 3.07 -26.87
N GLY A 31 -13.57 2.72 -27.34
CA GLY A 31 -13.91 2.71 -28.77
C GLY A 31 -13.33 1.54 -29.56
N GLY A 32 -12.89 0.49 -28.87
CA GLY A 32 -12.50 -0.79 -29.44
C GLY A 32 -13.69 -1.72 -29.68
N ASN A 33 -13.42 -2.85 -30.32
CA ASN A 33 -14.37 -3.94 -30.53
C ASN A 33 -13.68 -5.27 -30.20
N PHE A 34 -14.44 -6.32 -29.95
CA PHE A 34 -13.88 -7.64 -29.68
C PHE A 34 -14.71 -8.75 -30.33
N GLU A 35 -14.06 -9.86 -30.61
CA GLU A 35 -14.65 -11.11 -31.07
C GLU A 35 -14.16 -12.24 -30.13
N VAL A 36 -15.10 -13.01 -29.57
CA VAL A 36 -14.75 -14.17 -28.73
C VAL A 36 -14.46 -15.36 -29.64
N GLU A 37 -13.20 -15.79 -29.70
CA GLU A 37 -12.77 -16.94 -30.52
C GLU A 37 -13.00 -18.27 -29.79
N GLU A 38 -12.77 -18.30 -28.48
CA GLU A 38 -12.97 -19.50 -27.66
C GLU A 38 -13.44 -19.09 -26.26
N MET A 39 -14.37 -19.87 -25.70
CA MET A 39 -14.83 -19.71 -24.33
C MET A 39 -15.09 -21.07 -23.69
N ARG A 40 -14.49 -21.29 -22.51
CA ARG A 40 -14.74 -22.46 -21.66
C ARG A 40 -15.18 -21.97 -20.28
N VAL A 41 -16.32 -22.48 -19.82
CA VAL A 41 -16.91 -22.06 -18.53
C VAL A 41 -16.74 -23.20 -17.54
N GLY A 42 -16.13 -22.93 -16.40
CA GLY A 42 -16.07 -23.85 -15.25
C GLY A 42 -17.47 -24.13 -14.72
N VAL A 43 -17.79 -25.43 -14.57
CA VAL A 43 -19.14 -25.89 -14.15
C VAL A 43 -19.28 -25.84 -12.62
N ARG A 44 -18.17 -25.98 -11.90
CA ARG A 44 -18.14 -25.99 -10.43
C ARG A 44 -17.48 -24.71 -9.92
N LYS A 45 -17.83 -24.31 -8.69
CA LYS A 45 -17.27 -23.10 -8.01
C LYS A 45 -15.73 -23.08 -7.92
N THR A 46 -15.09 -24.26 -7.96
CA THR A 46 -13.63 -24.42 -7.89
C THR A 46 -12.98 -24.53 -9.27
N GLU A 47 -13.76 -24.57 -10.34
CA GLU A 47 -13.23 -24.70 -11.71
C GLU A 47 -13.07 -23.31 -12.33
N THR A 48 -11.92 -23.10 -12.97
CA THR A 48 -11.63 -21.86 -13.69
C THR A 48 -12.33 -21.81 -15.04
N SER A 49 -12.67 -20.63 -15.47
CA SER A 49 -13.14 -20.32 -16.83
C SER A 49 -12.00 -19.76 -17.67
N TYR A 50 -12.15 -19.85 -18.99
CA TYR A 50 -11.16 -19.37 -19.96
C TYR A 50 -11.89 -18.66 -21.09
N ALA A 51 -11.33 -17.55 -21.55
CA ALA A 51 -11.79 -16.83 -22.75
C ALA A 51 -10.58 -16.41 -23.60
N ARG A 52 -10.68 -16.64 -24.90
CA ARG A 52 -9.76 -16.12 -25.91
C ARG A 52 -10.52 -15.16 -26.81
N MET A 53 -9.99 -13.97 -26.97
CA MET A 53 -10.68 -12.89 -27.67
C MET A 53 -9.72 -12.17 -28.62
N LYS A 54 -10.23 -11.79 -29.79
CA LYS A 54 -9.56 -10.86 -30.69
C LYS A 54 -10.06 -9.46 -30.41
N VAL A 55 -9.19 -8.60 -29.93
CA VAL A 55 -9.47 -7.20 -29.64
C VAL A 55 -9.06 -6.35 -30.85
N GLN A 56 -9.93 -5.43 -31.27
CA GLN A 56 -9.71 -4.56 -32.42
C GLN A 56 -9.84 -3.10 -31.97
N ALA A 57 -8.98 -2.23 -32.48
CA ALA A 57 -9.02 -0.79 -32.19
C ALA A 57 -8.80 0.05 -33.46
N PRO A 58 -9.25 1.32 -33.45
CA PRO A 58 -9.11 2.20 -34.59
C PRO A 58 -7.69 2.68 -34.85
N SER A 59 -6.79 2.63 -33.84
CA SER A 59 -5.38 2.98 -33.96
C SER A 59 -4.53 2.17 -32.97
N SER A 60 -3.21 2.14 -33.20
CA SER A 60 -2.26 1.45 -32.31
C SER A 60 -2.24 2.07 -30.91
N GLU A 61 -2.37 3.40 -30.80
CA GLU A 61 -2.39 4.08 -29.49
C GLU A 61 -3.62 3.68 -28.67
N VAL A 62 -4.80 3.56 -29.31
CA VAL A 62 -6.02 3.09 -28.64
C VAL A 62 -5.89 1.64 -28.24
N LEU A 63 -5.29 0.80 -29.09
CA LEU A 63 -5.06 -0.61 -28.78
C LEU A 63 -4.12 -0.75 -27.58
N GLU A 64 -3.01 -0.04 -27.52
CA GLU A 64 -2.07 -0.03 -26.40
C GLU A 64 -2.75 0.41 -25.09
N LEU A 65 -3.60 1.44 -25.13
CA LEU A 65 -4.37 1.89 -23.97
C LEU A 65 -5.32 0.79 -23.47
N ILE A 66 -6.06 0.15 -24.37
CA ILE A 66 -6.94 -0.99 -24.04
C ILE A 66 -6.14 -2.13 -23.40
N LEU A 67 -5.03 -2.54 -24.03
CA LEU A 67 -4.20 -3.64 -23.54
C LEU A 67 -3.59 -3.34 -22.16
N SER A 68 -3.17 -2.10 -21.93
CA SER A 68 -2.66 -1.68 -20.62
C SER A 68 -3.70 -1.85 -19.49
N GLU A 69 -4.95 -1.47 -19.74
CA GLU A 69 -6.03 -1.62 -18.78
C GLU A 69 -6.46 -3.09 -18.61
N LEU A 70 -6.49 -3.85 -19.70
CA LEU A 70 -6.84 -5.28 -19.68
C LEU A 70 -5.80 -6.14 -18.95
N GLN A 71 -4.52 -5.78 -19.04
CA GLN A 71 -3.47 -6.50 -18.31
C GLN A 71 -3.64 -6.40 -16.78
N GLN A 72 -4.18 -5.29 -16.29
CA GLN A 72 -4.52 -5.14 -14.87
C GLN A 72 -5.62 -6.12 -14.41
N LEU A 73 -6.40 -6.65 -15.36
CA LEU A 73 -7.39 -7.69 -15.12
C LEU A 73 -6.83 -9.11 -15.30
N GLY A 74 -5.54 -9.26 -15.60
CA GLY A 74 -4.88 -10.55 -15.82
C GLY A 74 -4.96 -11.09 -17.25
N VAL A 75 -5.27 -10.23 -18.20
CA VAL A 75 -5.23 -10.57 -19.62
C VAL A 75 -3.79 -10.81 -20.05
N VAL A 76 -3.58 -11.84 -20.88
CA VAL A 76 -2.27 -12.20 -21.47
C VAL A 76 -2.37 -12.14 -22.98
N LEU A 77 -1.37 -11.57 -23.64
CA LEU A 77 -1.24 -11.63 -25.09
C LEU A 77 -0.83 -13.03 -25.53
N VAL A 78 -1.46 -13.54 -26.59
CA VAL A 78 -1.27 -14.93 -27.08
C VAL A 78 0.08 -15.12 -27.76
N ASP A 79 0.62 -14.07 -28.39
CA ASP A 79 1.90 -14.15 -29.06
C ASP A 79 3.02 -14.36 -28.06
N GLY A 80 3.60 -15.55 -28.11
CA GLY A 80 4.53 -16.07 -27.14
C GLY A 80 5.96 -15.52 -27.25
N ASP A 81 6.11 -14.23 -27.60
CA ASP A 81 7.41 -13.56 -27.66
C ASP A 81 7.95 -13.20 -26.28
N ASP A 82 9.26 -13.13 -26.19
CA ASP A 82 9.95 -12.59 -25.02
C ASP A 82 9.71 -11.09 -24.90
N VAL A 83 9.84 -10.56 -23.68
CA VAL A 83 9.73 -9.12 -23.44
C VAL A 83 10.72 -8.33 -24.29
N LYS A 84 10.26 -7.22 -24.84
CA LYS A 84 11.12 -6.23 -25.48
C LYS A 84 11.73 -5.34 -24.42
N THR A 85 12.97 -4.94 -24.61
CA THR A 85 13.67 -4.05 -23.67
C THR A 85 14.47 -2.99 -24.40
N GLU A 86 14.49 -1.79 -23.84
CA GLU A 86 15.35 -0.69 -24.28
C GLU A 86 16.37 -0.33 -23.18
N PRO A 87 17.59 0.09 -23.55
CA PRO A 87 18.56 0.59 -22.58
C PRO A 87 18.14 1.96 -22.05
N VAL A 88 18.39 2.23 -20.80
CA VAL A 88 18.35 3.58 -20.23
C VAL A 88 19.53 4.38 -20.78
N GLU A 89 19.27 5.54 -21.37
CA GLU A 89 20.29 6.41 -21.97
C GLU A 89 20.82 7.46 -20.99
N GLN A 90 20.03 7.79 -19.98
CA GLN A 90 20.39 8.77 -18.95
C GLN A 90 19.88 8.31 -17.58
N ASP A 91 20.68 8.48 -16.53
CA ASP A 91 20.28 8.17 -15.15
C ASP A 91 18.96 8.87 -14.78
N GLY A 92 18.01 8.10 -14.24
CA GLY A 92 16.73 8.62 -13.82
C GLY A 92 15.70 8.87 -14.94
N VAL A 93 15.97 8.47 -16.19
CA VAL A 93 15.10 8.67 -17.35
C VAL A 93 14.69 7.32 -17.95
N LEU A 94 13.39 7.03 -17.96
CA LEU A 94 12.86 5.82 -18.58
C LEU A 94 12.65 5.98 -20.10
N PRO A 95 12.81 4.92 -20.90
CA PRO A 95 12.38 4.92 -22.31
C PRO A 95 10.90 5.30 -22.44
N ALA A 96 10.52 6.00 -23.53
CA ALA A 96 9.17 6.52 -23.69
C ALA A 96 8.06 5.43 -23.67
N ALA A 97 8.37 4.22 -24.15
CA ALA A 97 7.45 3.09 -24.19
C ALA A 97 7.58 2.14 -23.00
N PHE A 98 8.14 2.58 -21.87
CA PHE A 98 8.32 1.72 -20.70
C PHE A 98 6.99 1.14 -20.18
N TYR A 99 7.03 -0.10 -19.69
CA TYR A 99 5.90 -0.71 -19.02
C TYR A 99 5.82 -0.21 -17.57
N SER A 100 4.69 0.34 -17.17
CA SER A 100 4.41 0.75 -15.79
C SER A 100 3.74 -0.37 -15.03
N THR A 101 4.28 -0.70 -13.88
CA THR A 101 3.79 -1.81 -13.04
C THR A 101 2.54 -1.48 -12.26
N THR A 102 1.82 -2.53 -11.88
CA THR A 102 0.83 -2.51 -10.79
C THR A 102 1.43 -3.20 -9.56
N ASN A 103 0.69 -3.24 -8.46
CA ASN A 103 1.08 -4.00 -7.26
C ASN A 103 0.72 -5.50 -7.34
N LEU A 104 0.25 -5.99 -8.49
CA LEU A 104 -0.11 -7.38 -8.71
C LEU A 104 1.12 -8.23 -9.08
N PRO A 105 1.16 -9.52 -8.69
CA PRO A 105 2.21 -10.43 -9.11
C PRO A 105 2.36 -10.41 -10.63
N THR A 106 3.56 -10.14 -11.09
CA THR A 106 3.88 -10.00 -12.51
C THR A 106 4.98 -10.96 -12.91
N GLN A 107 4.84 -11.54 -14.08
CA GLN A 107 5.85 -12.38 -14.73
C GLN A 107 6.23 -11.76 -16.07
N VAL A 108 7.48 -11.93 -16.45
CA VAL A 108 7.99 -11.59 -17.78
C VAL A 108 8.56 -12.84 -18.47
N ARG A 109 8.45 -12.89 -19.78
CA ARG A 109 9.00 -13.98 -20.56
C ARG A 109 10.42 -13.68 -21.01
N LEU A 110 11.36 -14.54 -20.64
CA LEU A 110 12.78 -14.43 -20.95
C LEU A 110 13.32 -15.77 -21.50
N GLY A 111 13.74 -15.80 -22.75
CA GLY A 111 14.25 -17.02 -23.39
C GLY A 111 13.20 -18.13 -23.42
N GLY A 112 11.95 -17.78 -23.69
CA GLY A 112 10.84 -18.71 -23.75
C GLY A 112 10.28 -19.19 -22.40
N GLN A 113 10.80 -18.70 -21.27
CA GLN A 113 10.37 -19.09 -19.93
C GLN A 113 9.82 -17.90 -19.14
N TRP A 114 8.77 -18.16 -18.33
CA TRP A 114 8.19 -17.15 -17.44
C TRP A 114 9.04 -16.99 -16.16
N VAL A 115 9.46 -15.77 -15.89
CA VAL A 115 10.25 -15.37 -14.72
C VAL A 115 9.43 -14.40 -13.88
N ASN A 116 9.37 -14.62 -12.56
CA ASN A 116 8.70 -13.70 -11.65
C ASN A 116 9.46 -12.37 -11.58
N VAL A 117 8.72 -11.27 -11.53
CA VAL A 117 9.28 -9.95 -11.26
C VAL A 117 9.38 -9.77 -9.74
N GLU A 118 10.58 -9.46 -9.26
CA GLU A 118 10.84 -9.21 -7.85
C GLU A 118 10.53 -7.76 -7.46
N ASN A 119 10.31 -7.52 -6.17
CA ASN A 119 10.07 -6.19 -5.59
C ASN A 119 8.89 -5.46 -6.24
N ILE A 120 7.79 -6.18 -6.48
CA ILE A 120 6.60 -5.61 -7.10
C ILE A 120 6.05 -4.45 -6.26
N GLU A 121 5.96 -3.30 -6.88
CA GLU A 121 5.29 -2.09 -6.38
C GLU A 121 4.60 -1.36 -7.55
N MET A 122 3.71 -0.43 -7.26
CA MET A 122 2.92 0.31 -8.27
C MET A 122 3.74 1.45 -8.88
N ASP A 123 3.49 1.72 -10.16
CA ASP A 123 4.00 2.89 -10.90
C ASP A 123 5.54 2.94 -11.03
N VAL A 124 6.17 1.80 -11.22
CA VAL A 124 7.62 1.69 -11.47
C VAL A 124 7.93 0.92 -12.76
N ALA A 125 9.18 0.92 -13.17
CA ALA A 125 9.64 0.16 -14.33
C ALA A 125 10.10 -1.25 -13.94
N ILE A 126 10.03 -2.19 -14.89
CA ILE A 126 10.67 -3.51 -14.77
C ILE A 126 12.04 -3.44 -15.47
N VAL A 127 13.09 -3.80 -14.74
CA VAL A 127 14.45 -3.92 -15.24
C VAL A 127 14.83 -5.39 -15.37
N ILE A 128 15.48 -5.74 -16.48
CA ILE A 128 15.94 -7.10 -16.76
C ILE A 128 17.45 -7.19 -16.58
N ASP A 129 17.88 -8.08 -15.69
CA ASP A 129 19.24 -8.57 -15.62
C ASP A 129 19.37 -9.83 -16.47
N ARG A 130 19.83 -9.66 -17.73
CA ARG A 130 19.95 -10.78 -18.68
C ARG A 130 20.95 -11.85 -18.25
N PRO A 131 22.15 -11.52 -17.75
CA PRO A 131 23.12 -12.51 -17.26
C PRO A 131 22.54 -13.41 -16.17
N GLN A 132 21.78 -12.85 -15.22
CA GLN A 132 21.21 -13.57 -14.10
C GLN A 132 19.79 -14.15 -14.41
N ARG A 133 19.20 -13.78 -15.55
CA ARG A 133 17.83 -14.09 -15.93
C ARG A 133 16.82 -13.67 -14.84
N GLN A 134 17.04 -12.49 -14.28
CA GLN A 134 16.19 -11.89 -13.26
C GLN A 134 15.44 -10.68 -13.80
N ALA A 135 14.27 -10.43 -13.24
CA ALA A 135 13.44 -9.26 -13.50
C ALA A 135 13.03 -8.66 -12.16
N TYR A 136 13.16 -7.35 -12.02
CA TYR A 136 12.80 -6.67 -10.77
C TYR A 136 12.27 -5.27 -11.03
N CYS A 137 11.42 -4.80 -10.14
CA CYS A 137 10.91 -3.44 -10.17
C CYS A 137 11.98 -2.44 -9.73
N LYS A 138 12.02 -1.28 -10.41
CA LYS A 138 12.96 -0.21 -10.10
C LYS A 138 12.29 1.15 -10.29
N PRO A 139 12.27 2.01 -9.25
CA PRO A 139 11.71 3.35 -9.38
C PRO A 139 12.55 4.23 -10.33
N MET A 140 11.90 5.18 -10.98
CA MET A 140 12.52 6.02 -12.01
C MET A 140 13.84 6.65 -11.57
N HIS A 141 13.90 7.22 -10.35
CA HIS A 141 15.09 7.91 -9.84
C HIS A 141 16.27 6.98 -9.53
N GLU A 142 16.06 5.66 -9.52
CA GLU A 142 17.10 4.66 -9.26
C GLU A 142 17.62 4.00 -10.54
N VAL A 143 16.94 4.16 -11.70
CA VAL A 143 17.44 3.58 -12.95
C VAL A 143 18.75 4.22 -13.38
N LYS A 144 19.65 3.41 -13.93
CA LYS A 144 21.00 3.82 -14.36
C LYS A 144 21.19 3.58 -15.85
N ILE A 145 22.12 4.35 -16.43
CA ILE A 145 22.54 4.13 -17.82
C ILE A 145 22.84 2.65 -18.04
N ASN A 146 22.36 2.10 -19.16
CA ASN A 146 22.42 0.71 -19.58
C ASN A 146 21.52 -0.27 -18.82
N ASP A 147 20.73 0.13 -17.82
CA ASP A 147 19.64 -0.70 -17.33
C ASP A 147 18.72 -1.07 -18.51
N ARG A 148 18.31 -2.35 -18.59
CA ARG A 148 17.43 -2.84 -19.66
C ARG A 148 16.00 -2.80 -19.17
N VAL A 149 15.26 -1.77 -19.54
CA VAL A 149 13.88 -1.52 -19.13
C VAL A 149 12.92 -2.22 -20.09
N VAL A 150 11.92 -2.91 -19.54
CA VAL A 150 10.85 -3.55 -20.32
C VAL A 150 9.96 -2.47 -20.96
N ILE A 151 9.70 -2.64 -22.26
CA ILE A 151 8.84 -1.75 -23.05
C ILE A 151 7.66 -2.49 -23.67
N GLY A 152 6.56 -1.76 -23.87
CA GLY A 152 5.33 -2.32 -24.43
C GLY A 152 4.71 -3.39 -23.52
N HIS A 153 3.85 -4.23 -24.09
CA HIS A 153 3.02 -5.17 -23.35
C HIS A 153 3.32 -6.64 -23.65
N THR A 154 4.12 -6.92 -24.67
CA THR A 154 4.45 -8.28 -25.11
C THR A 154 5.32 -9.00 -24.09
N GLY A 155 5.02 -10.28 -23.83
CA GLY A 155 5.79 -11.11 -22.90
C GLY A 155 5.60 -10.76 -21.43
N ILE A 156 4.54 -10.06 -21.08
CA ILE A 156 4.18 -9.71 -19.71
C ILE A 156 2.90 -10.45 -19.32
N ARG A 157 2.88 -11.02 -18.12
CA ARG A 157 1.70 -11.64 -17.52
C ARG A 157 1.50 -11.09 -16.12
N VAL A 158 0.36 -10.45 -15.89
CA VAL A 158 -0.08 -10.01 -14.57
C VAL A 158 -1.06 -11.04 -14.02
N GLN A 159 -0.85 -11.47 -12.78
CA GLN A 159 -1.76 -12.40 -12.12
C GLN A 159 -2.81 -11.58 -11.36
N PRO A 160 -4.09 -11.60 -11.78
CA PRO A 160 -5.14 -10.88 -11.07
C PRO A 160 -5.34 -11.51 -9.69
N PHE A 161 -5.79 -10.69 -8.76
CA PHE A 161 -6.20 -11.18 -7.47
C PHE A 161 -7.49 -11.99 -7.62
N GLU A 162 -7.41 -13.32 -7.48
CA GLU A 162 -8.59 -14.18 -7.41
C GLU A 162 -9.27 -14.00 -6.05
N ARG A 163 -10.45 -13.39 -6.06
CA ARG A 163 -11.29 -13.34 -4.85
C ARG A 163 -11.85 -14.74 -4.60
N ASP A 164 -11.41 -15.39 -3.53
CA ASP A 164 -12.10 -16.55 -2.97
C ASP A 164 -13.53 -16.15 -2.64
N ARG A 165 -14.53 -16.77 -3.27
CA ARG A 165 -15.96 -16.50 -3.01
C ARG A 165 -16.37 -16.72 -1.53
N ASP A 166 -15.65 -17.59 -0.83
CA ASP A 166 -15.89 -17.89 0.58
C ASP A 166 -15.28 -16.86 1.54
N ARG A 167 -14.53 -15.87 1.02
CA ARG A 167 -13.93 -14.78 1.80
C ARG A 167 -14.57 -13.42 1.53
N GLU A 168 -15.87 -13.35 1.52
CA GLU A 168 -16.63 -12.09 1.58
C GLU A 168 -16.53 -11.40 2.96
N VAL A 169 -15.37 -11.44 3.59
CA VAL A 169 -15.18 -10.88 4.94
C VAL A 169 -15.43 -9.36 4.97
N PHE A 170 -15.39 -8.69 3.81
CA PHE A 170 -15.60 -7.24 3.72
C PHE A 170 -16.68 -6.80 2.73
N ALA A 171 -17.50 -7.71 2.17
CA ALA A 171 -18.58 -7.36 1.26
C ALA A 171 -19.62 -6.43 1.89
N PHE A 172 -19.82 -6.52 3.21
CA PHE A 172 -20.70 -5.62 3.96
C PHE A 172 -20.17 -4.19 4.10
N MET A 173 -18.87 -3.95 3.85
CA MET A 173 -18.26 -2.62 3.95
C MET A 173 -18.50 -1.77 2.69
N GLN A 174 -19.00 -2.34 1.61
CA GLN A 174 -19.41 -1.60 0.40
C GLN A 174 -20.85 -1.06 0.51
N SER A 175 -21.60 -1.43 1.55
CA SER A 175 -22.93 -0.85 1.77
C SER A 175 -22.78 0.49 2.50
N ASN A 176 -23.41 1.54 1.97
CA ASN A 176 -23.46 2.90 2.54
C ASN A 176 -24.20 2.99 3.90
N VAL A 177 -24.58 1.87 4.48
CA VAL A 177 -25.34 1.77 5.75
C VAL A 177 -24.60 0.77 6.66
N SER A 178 -23.47 1.17 7.24
CA SER A 178 -22.88 0.37 8.33
C SER A 178 -23.44 0.85 9.66
N SER A 179 -24.24 0.00 10.31
CA SER A 179 -24.59 0.19 11.72
C SER A 179 -23.34 0.04 12.61
N GLU A 180 -23.32 0.64 13.79
CA GLU A 180 -22.19 0.52 14.75
C GLU A 180 -21.82 -0.95 15.03
N LYS A 181 -22.80 -1.84 15.11
CA LYS A 181 -22.60 -3.28 15.31
C LYS A 181 -21.77 -3.92 14.19
N VAL A 182 -21.90 -3.45 12.96
CA VAL A 182 -21.11 -3.95 11.81
C VAL A 182 -19.65 -3.50 11.93
N LYS A 183 -19.40 -2.29 12.44
CA LYS A 183 -18.03 -1.79 12.67
C LYS A 183 -17.30 -2.62 13.73
N VAL A 184 -17.96 -2.94 14.84
CA VAL A 184 -17.36 -3.77 15.89
C VAL A 184 -17.00 -5.16 15.36
N LEU A 185 -17.89 -5.81 14.59
CA LEU A 185 -17.59 -7.11 13.98
C LEU A 185 -16.39 -7.06 13.03
N ALA A 186 -16.26 -5.98 12.25
CA ALA A 186 -15.10 -5.77 11.39
C ALA A 186 -13.80 -5.62 12.21
N ILE A 187 -13.82 -4.90 13.32
CA ILE A 187 -12.68 -4.73 14.21
C ILE A 187 -12.27 -6.06 14.85
N HIS A 188 -13.23 -6.88 15.29
CA HIS A 188 -12.95 -8.22 15.80
C HIS A 188 -12.33 -9.14 14.74
N ASP A 189 -12.76 -9.03 13.47
CA ASP A 189 -12.13 -9.79 12.40
C ASP A 189 -10.70 -9.31 12.11
N ILE A 190 -10.45 -8.00 12.14
CA ILE A 190 -9.10 -7.43 12.06
C ILE A 190 -8.22 -7.96 13.20
N ALA A 191 -8.72 -7.96 14.44
CA ALA A 191 -8.01 -8.49 15.61
C ALA A 191 -7.65 -9.97 15.43
N ARG A 192 -8.59 -10.79 14.94
CA ARG A 192 -8.35 -12.22 14.63
C ARG A 192 -7.25 -12.37 13.59
N GLN A 193 -7.27 -11.59 12.51
CA GLN A 193 -6.26 -11.62 11.46
C GLN A 193 -4.88 -11.19 12.00
N MET A 194 -4.81 -10.19 12.89
CA MET A 194 -3.57 -9.80 13.57
C MET A 194 -3.02 -10.93 14.45
N LYS A 195 -3.88 -11.62 15.22
CA LYS A 195 -3.49 -12.81 16.01
C LYS A 195 -2.92 -13.92 15.11
N GLU A 196 -3.58 -14.22 13.98
CA GLU A 196 -3.13 -15.20 13.00
C GLU A 196 -1.78 -14.83 12.36
N THR A 197 -1.62 -13.56 11.96
CA THR A 197 -0.37 -13.04 11.39
C THR A 197 0.77 -13.15 12.39
N ARG A 198 0.55 -12.73 13.64
CA ARG A 198 1.54 -12.85 14.71
C ARG A 198 1.90 -14.31 15.02
N ALA A 199 0.93 -15.23 15.03
CA ALA A 199 1.16 -16.64 15.28
C ALA A 199 2.10 -17.30 14.25
N ARG A 200 2.14 -16.74 13.02
CA ARG A 200 3.06 -17.17 11.95
C ARG A 200 4.38 -16.39 11.94
N ASN A 201 4.62 -15.51 12.90
CA ASN A 201 5.71 -14.53 12.92
C ASN A 201 5.66 -13.56 11.72
N GLY A 202 4.48 -13.30 11.18
CA GLY A 202 4.26 -12.34 10.10
C GLY A 202 4.45 -10.90 10.57
N LYS A 203 4.91 -10.03 9.69
CA LYS A 203 5.23 -8.64 9.97
C LYS A 203 3.96 -7.77 9.78
N ILE A 204 3.59 -7.00 10.80
CA ILE A 204 2.46 -6.07 10.79
C ILE A 204 3.01 -4.63 10.80
N LEU A 205 2.64 -3.86 9.78
CA LEU A 205 3.00 -2.46 9.61
C LEU A 205 1.86 -1.55 10.10
N PHE A 206 2.18 -0.53 10.88
CA PHE A 206 1.27 0.56 11.19
C PHE A 206 1.70 1.85 10.48
N VAL A 207 0.76 2.49 9.78
CA VAL A 207 0.93 3.84 9.22
C VAL A 207 0.07 4.80 10.02
N LEU A 208 0.70 5.74 10.71
CA LEU A 208 0.04 6.55 11.72
C LEU A 208 0.04 8.04 11.34
N GLY A 209 -1.13 8.66 11.43
CA GLY A 209 -1.29 10.11 11.33
C GLY A 209 -1.43 10.79 12.70
N PRO A 210 -1.23 12.11 12.78
CA PRO A 210 -1.20 12.85 14.03
C PRO A 210 -2.52 12.83 14.81
N ALA A 211 -3.66 12.61 14.16
CA ALA A 211 -4.95 12.48 14.83
C ALA A 211 -4.99 11.31 15.83
N VAL A 212 -4.16 10.29 15.68
CA VAL A 212 -3.98 9.21 16.68
C VAL A 212 -3.58 9.78 18.03
N ILE A 213 -2.76 10.83 18.06
CA ILE A 213 -2.36 11.48 19.32
C ILE A 213 -3.42 12.48 19.77
N HIS A 214 -3.95 13.30 18.86
CA HIS A 214 -4.95 14.33 19.18
C HIS A 214 -6.22 13.75 19.82
N THR A 215 -6.60 12.52 19.46
CA THR A 215 -7.74 11.81 20.06
C THR A 215 -7.39 11.07 21.35
N GLY A 216 -6.12 11.08 21.78
CA GLY A 216 -5.65 10.34 22.95
C GLY A 216 -5.41 8.85 22.68
N ALA A 217 -5.53 8.41 21.42
CA ALA A 217 -5.38 7.01 21.06
C ALA A 217 -3.93 6.49 21.05
N GLY A 218 -2.93 7.35 21.17
CA GLY A 218 -1.51 6.95 21.22
C GLY A 218 -1.20 5.91 22.28
N ARG A 219 -1.90 5.92 23.42
CA ARG A 219 -1.78 4.93 24.48
C ARG A 219 -2.11 3.51 24.06
N TYR A 220 -3.07 3.34 23.15
CA TYR A 220 -3.44 2.01 22.63
C TYR A 220 -2.38 1.48 21.66
N VAL A 221 -1.81 2.34 20.82
CA VAL A 221 -0.70 1.96 19.94
C VAL A 221 0.54 1.58 20.78
N ALA A 222 0.84 2.35 21.82
CA ALA A 222 1.92 2.02 22.75
C ALA A 222 1.72 0.64 23.43
N GLU A 223 0.47 0.28 23.77
CA GLU A 223 0.14 -1.03 24.30
C GLU A 223 0.26 -2.15 23.25
N LEU A 224 -0.16 -1.90 22.00
CA LEU A 224 0.03 -2.83 20.89
C LEU A 224 1.52 -3.12 20.62
N LEU A 225 2.38 -2.11 20.76
CA LEU A 225 3.85 -2.26 20.69
C LEU A 225 4.36 -3.17 21.82
N ARG A 226 3.96 -2.91 23.05
CA ARG A 226 4.35 -3.76 24.23
C ARG A 226 3.92 -5.22 24.05
N ARG A 227 2.76 -5.45 23.45
CA ARG A 227 2.23 -6.80 23.18
C ARG A 227 2.83 -7.44 21.94
N GLY A 228 3.70 -6.73 21.18
CA GLY A 228 4.36 -7.25 19.98
C GLY A 228 3.41 -7.43 18.77
N TYR A 229 2.38 -6.61 18.63
CA TYR A 229 1.50 -6.59 17.47
C TYR A 229 1.94 -5.59 16.39
N VAL A 230 3.00 -4.84 16.61
CA VAL A 230 3.53 -3.85 15.65
C VAL A 230 5.00 -4.16 15.41
N GLN A 231 5.38 -4.43 14.17
CA GLN A 231 6.76 -4.73 13.78
C GLN A 231 7.42 -3.58 13.02
N VAL A 232 6.63 -2.65 12.45
CA VAL A 232 7.14 -1.47 11.75
C VAL A 232 6.13 -0.32 11.89
N ILE A 233 6.64 0.90 12.00
CA ILE A 233 5.81 2.11 11.98
C ILE A 233 6.26 3.03 10.84
N PHE A 234 5.29 3.51 10.05
CA PHE A 234 5.48 4.63 9.12
C PHE A 234 4.67 5.83 9.58
N GLY A 235 5.25 7.00 9.41
CA GLY A 235 4.59 8.25 9.75
C GLY A 235 5.38 9.46 9.29
N GLY A 236 4.96 10.63 9.72
CA GLY A 236 5.62 11.90 9.45
C GLY A 236 6.18 12.55 10.71
N ASN A 237 6.77 13.73 10.55
CA ASN A 237 7.24 14.54 11.68
C ASN A 237 6.11 14.88 12.67
N ALA A 238 4.88 15.11 12.20
CA ALA A 238 3.77 15.52 13.05
C ALA A 238 3.38 14.44 14.07
N ILE A 239 3.28 13.16 13.67
CA ILE A 239 2.89 12.10 14.62
C ILE A 239 3.90 11.98 15.76
N ILE A 240 5.21 11.93 15.45
CA ILE A 240 6.24 11.80 16.47
C ILE A 240 6.37 13.05 17.33
N THR A 241 6.20 14.25 16.75
CA THR A 241 6.23 15.51 17.49
C THR A 241 5.14 15.57 18.53
N HIS A 242 3.90 15.24 18.15
CA HIS A 242 2.76 15.25 19.08
C HIS A 242 2.80 14.10 20.09
N ASP A 243 3.35 12.92 19.73
CA ASP A 243 3.57 11.84 20.66
C ASP A 243 4.53 12.26 21.78
N ILE A 244 5.64 12.91 21.43
CA ILE A 244 6.62 13.43 22.40
C ILE A 244 6.06 14.63 23.17
N GLU A 245 5.33 15.55 22.52
CA GLU A 245 4.60 16.63 23.18
C GLU A 245 3.67 16.07 24.27
N SER A 246 2.89 15.04 23.91
CA SER A 246 1.98 14.38 24.85
C SER A 246 2.73 13.75 26.02
N SER A 247 3.86 13.08 25.77
CA SER A 247 4.67 12.46 26.80
C SER A 247 5.31 13.46 27.78
N LEU A 248 5.74 14.63 27.28
CA LEU A 248 6.44 15.63 28.08
C LEU A 248 5.50 16.59 28.82
N TYR A 249 4.37 16.94 28.18
CA TYR A 249 3.52 18.06 28.63
C TYR A 249 2.06 17.65 28.84
N GLY A 250 1.64 16.42 28.48
CA GLY A 250 0.25 15.99 28.55
C GLY A 250 -0.66 16.64 27.49
N THR A 251 -0.09 17.41 26.56
CA THR A 251 -0.86 18.19 25.56
C THR A 251 -0.63 17.65 24.15
N SER A 252 -1.57 17.94 23.25
CA SER A 252 -1.38 17.80 21.81
C SER A 252 -1.98 19.01 21.12
N LEU A 253 -1.21 19.69 20.27
CA LEU A 253 -1.55 21.00 19.71
C LEU A 253 -1.90 22.05 20.79
N GLY A 254 -1.33 21.96 21.97
CA GLY A 254 -1.58 22.83 23.09
C GLY A 254 -2.89 22.58 23.82
N VAL A 255 -3.61 21.52 23.49
CA VAL A 255 -4.83 21.05 24.18
C VAL A 255 -4.45 19.95 25.15
N ASP A 256 -4.90 20.03 26.40
CA ASP A 256 -4.72 18.95 27.39
C ASP A 256 -5.54 17.71 26.98
N LEU A 257 -4.89 16.57 26.91
CA LEU A 257 -5.50 15.32 26.42
C LEU A 257 -6.48 14.68 27.43
N GLN A 258 -6.48 15.12 28.70
CA GLN A 258 -7.40 14.59 29.71
C GLN A 258 -8.65 15.47 29.86
N THR A 259 -8.45 16.80 29.86
CA THR A 259 -9.55 17.75 30.08
C THR A 259 -10.17 18.24 28.78
N GLY A 260 -9.44 18.21 27.66
CA GLY A 260 -9.85 18.79 26.38
C GLY A 260 -9.76 20.31 26.36
N GLU A 261 -9.17 20.97 27.38
CA GLU A 261 -9.05 22.42 27.49
C GLU A 261 -7.73 22.93 26.89
N GLN A 262 -7.75 24.15 26.40
CA GLN A 262 -6.53 24.80 25.94
C GLN A 262 -5.64 25.18 27.14
N VAL A 263 -4.37 24.76 27.08
CA VAL A 263 -3.38 25.12 28.10
C VAL A 263 -2.74 26.44 27.76
N GLU A 264 -2.60 27.32 28.75
CA GLU A 264 -1.96 28.64 28.56
C GLU A 264 -0.53 28.46 28.03
N GLY A 265 -0.21 29.07 26.89
CA GLY A 265 1.07 28.91 26.21
C GLY A 265 1.29 27.54 25.57
N GLY A 266 0.28 26.67 25.57
CA GLY A 266 0.35 25.30 25.06
C GLY A 266 0.67 25.19 23.56
N HIS A 267 0.31 26.25 22.80
CA HIS A 267 0.64 26.33 21.35
C HIS A 267 2.15 26.20 21.04
N ARG A 268 3.02 26.37 22.02
CA ARG A 268 4.49 26.24 21.90
C ARG A 268 5.01 24.86 22.29
N ASN A 269 4.17 23.98 22.83
CA ASN A 269 4.63 22.73 23.43
C ASN A 269 5.23 21.77 22.39
N HIS A 270 4.70 21.72 21.17
CA HIS A 270 5.29 20.93 20.08
C HIS A 270 6.71 21.41 19.72
N LEU A 271 6.96 22.73 19.66
CA LEU A 271 8.30 23.29 19.43
C LEU A 271 9.25 23.01 20.60
N ARG A 272 8.74 23.07 21.83
CA ARG A 272 9.53 22.71 23.03
C ARG A 272 9.89 21.23 23.03
N ALA A 273 9.00 20.35 22.59
CA ALA A 273 9.27 18.92 22.44
C ALA A 273 10.38 18.68 21.42
N ILE A 274 10.31 19.28 20.23
CA ILE A 274 11.37 19.22 19.22
C ILE A 274 12.70 19.72 19.79
N ASN A 275 12.70 20.89 20.44
CA ASN A 275 13.90 21.48 21.01
C ASN A 275 14.53 20.59 22.09
N ALA A 276 13.71 19.99 22.94
CA ALA A 276 14.19 19.09 24.00
C ALA A 276 14.87 17.84 23.40
N MET A 277 14.28 17.22 22.37
CA MET A 277 14.88 16.06 21.70
C MET A 277 16.14 16.41 20.94
N ARG A 278 16.17 17.58 20.28
CA ARG A 278 17.38 18.08 19.61
C ARG A 278 18.51 18.36 20.61
N SER A 279 18.18 18.90 21.78
CA SER A 279 19.16 19.17 22.84
C SER A 279 19.73 17.85 23.43
N ALA A 280 18.94 16.80 23.47
CA ALA A 280 19.39 15.46 23.88
C ALA A 280 20.30 14.79 22.82
N GLY A 281 20.20 15.24 21.56
CA GLY A 281 20.99 14.77 20.41
C GLY A 281 20.35 13.61 19.64
N SER A 282 19.63 12.69 20.28
CA SER A 282 18.81 11.66 19.64
C SER A 282 17.65 11.25 20.55
N LEU A 283 16.68 10.50 19.99
CA LEU A 283 15.56 9.95 20.73
C LEU A 283 16.00 8.90 21.75
N GLU A 284 16.96 8.06 21.39
CA GLU A 284 17.55 7.03 22.25
C GLU A 284 18.22 7.68 23.47
N LYS A 285 19.03 8.73 23.25
CA LYS A 285 19.65 9.48 24.34
C LYS A 285 18.62 10.16 25.25
N ALA A 286 17.52 10.69 24.66
CA ALA A 286 16.44 11.26 25.47
C ALA A 286 15.78 10.22 26.38
N ILE A 287 15.70 8.95 25.96
CA ILE A 287 15.24 7.84 26.79
C ILE A 287 16.28 7.48 27.86
N GLU A 288 17.54 7.36 27.49
CA GLU A 288 18.65 7.02 28.40
C GLU A 288 18.76 8.01 29.58
N VAL A 289 18.63 9.31 29.30
CA VAL A 289 18.67 10.34 30.37
C VAL A 289 17.34 10.52 31.09
N GLY A 290 16.31 9.73 30.73
CA GLY A 290 15.00 9.77 31.39
C GLY A 290 14.17 10.99 31.04
N LEU A 291 14.44 11.66 29.90
CA LEU A 291 13.66 12.77 29.39
C LEU A 291 12.38 12.27 28.72
N LEU A 292 12.47 11.26 27.82
CA LEU A 292 11.33 10.59 27.21
C LEU A 292 11.04 9.28 27.95
N LYS A 293 9.81 9.11 28.49
CA LYS A 293 9.46 7.98 29.38
C LYS A 293 8.23 7.21 28.95
N SER A 294 7.48 7.68 27.98
CA SER A 294 6.22 7.08 27.52
C SER A 294 5.92 7.49 26.11
N GLY A 295 4.89 6.90 25.53
CA GLY A 295 4.40 7.21 24.18
C GLY A 295 4.78 6.13 23.16
N ILE A 296 4.31 6.31 21.93
CA ILE A 296 4.57 5.40 20.80
C ILE A 296 6.06 5.34 20.51
N THR A 297 6.72 6.50 20.46
CA THR A 297 8.15 6.61 20.18
C THR A 297 9.00 5.89 21.23
N TYR A 298 8.66 6.08 22.52
CA TYR A 298 9.34 5.39 23.62
C TYR A 298 9.22 3.87 23.50
N GLU A 299 8.00 3.36 23.28
CA GLU A 299 7.77 1.91 23.20
C GLU A 299 8.39 1.32 21.92
N ALA A 300 8.34 2.04 20.78
CA ALA A 300 8.96 1.58 19.55
C ALA A 300 10.48 1.38 19.72
N ILE A 301 11.17 2.37 20.28
CA ILE A 301 12.62 2.28 20.52
C ILE A 301 12.92 1.18 21.55
N LYS A 302 12.18 1.10 22.65
CA LYS A 302 12.38 0.12 23.70
C LYS A 302 12.21 -1.34 23.22
N HIS A 303 11.31 -1.55 22.26
CA HIS A 303 11.04 -2.86 21.68
C HIS A 303 11.75 -3.09 20.34
N ASN A 304 12.68 -2.21 19.93
CA ASN A 304 13.44 -2.27 18.69
C ASN A 304 12.52 -2.36 17.45
N VAL A 305 11.38 -1.65 17.46
CA VAL A 305 10.49 -1.55 16.31
C VAL A 305 10.96 -0.40 15.42
N PRO A 306 11.35 -0.66 14.15
CA PRO A 306 11.81 0.37 13.24
C PRO A 306 10.69 1.35 12.92
N MET A 307 11.07 2.64 12.87
CA MET A 307 10.21 3.74 12.48
C MET A 307 10.78 4.42 11.23
N VAL A 308 9.99 4.50 10.16
CA VAL A 308 10.33 5.33 9.00
C VAL A 308 9.47 6.59 9.04
N LEU A 309 10.11 7.70 9.37
CA LEU A 309 9.47 8.99 9.61
C LEU A 309 9.86 9.94 8.49
N ALA A 310 8.96 10.16 7.52
CA ALA A 310 9.20 11.06 6.40
C ALA A 310 8.76 12.49 6.73
N GLY A 311 9.64 13.46 6.47
CA GLY A 311 9.35 14.87 6.67
C GLY A 311 8.35 15.45 5.67
N SER A 312 7.95 16.69 5.87
CA SER A 312 7.09 17.42 4.94
C SER A 312 7.40 18.92 4.96
N ILE A 313 6.89 19.64 3.95
CA ILE A 313 7.02 21.10 3.86
C ILE A 313 6.24 21.85 4.96
N ARG A 314 5.40 21.17 5.73
CA ARG A 314 4.62 21.73 6.86
C ARG A 314 5.31 21.61 8.21
N ASP A 315 6.51 21.00 8.24
CA ASP A 315 7.19 20.76 9.52
C ASP A 315 7.76 22.05 10.10
N ASP A 316 7.50 22.31 11.38
CA ASP A 316 8.06 23.44 12.16
C ASP A 316 9.54 23.20 12.55
N GLY A 317 10.15 22.23 11.96
CA GLY A 317 11.49 21.73 12.16
C GLY A 317 11.46 20.23 12.40
N PRO A 318 12.35 19.45 11.75
CA PRO A 318 12.31 18.00 11.88
C PRO A 318 12.77 17.57 13.27
N MET A 319 12.02 16.62 13.86
CA MET A 319 12.44 15.84 15.02
C MET A 319 13.70 15.04 14.67
N PRO A 320 14.62 14.77 15.62
CA PRO A 320 15.70 13.81 15.37
C PRO A 320 15.15 12.48 14.87
N GLY A 321 15.77 11.93 13.83
CA GLY A 321 15.34 10.68 13.18
C GLY A 321 14.33 10.86 12.04
N VAL A 322 13.81 12.06 11.80
CA VAL A 322 12.95 12.34 10.64
C VAL A 322 13.80 12.51 9.38
N ILE A 323 13.45 11.77 8.34
CA ILE A 323 14.13 11.79 7.04
C ILE A 323 13.54 12.93 6.20
N THR A 324 14.36 13.91 5.84
CA THR A 324 13.94 15.09 5.07
C THR A 324 14.16 14.94 3.57
N ASP A 325 14.99 13.99 3.14
CA ASP A 325 15.12 13.58 1.75
C ASP A 325 14.02 12.57 1.40
N MET A 326 13.13 12.93 0.47
CA MET A 326 11.97 12.09 0.12
C MET A 326 12.36 10.84 -0.63
N ALA A 327 13.40 10.86 -1.45
CA ALA A 327 13.91 9.67 -2.14
C ALA A 327 14.48 8.66 -1.12
N GLU A 328 15.27 9.16 -0.16
CA GLU A 328 15.78 8.36 0.94
C GLU A 328 14.63 7.80 1.83
N ALA A 329 13.62 8.61 2.13
CA ALA A 329 12.45 8.14 2.89
C ALA A 329 11.74 6.99 2.17
N GLN A 330 11.51 7.11 0.85
CA GLN A 330 10.91 6.04 0.05
C GLN A 330 11.79 4.79 0.00
N ARG A 331 13.10 4.95 -0.13
CA ARG A 331 14.05 3.83 -0.11
C ARG A 331 13.96 3.05 1.20
N ARG A 332 13.96 3.76 2.35
CA ARG A 332 13.79 3.14 3.66
C ARG A 332 12.43 2.47 3.82
N MET A 333 11.37 3.08 3.30
CA MET A 333 10.04 2.45 3.30
C MET A 333 10.04 1.15 2.50
N ARG A 334 10.69 1.10 1.30
CA ARG A 334 10.82 -0.13 0.49
C ARG A 334 11.56 -1.24 1.22
N GLU A 335 12.62 -0.90 1.95
CA GLU A 335 13.36 -1.86 2.78
C GLU A 335 12.46 -2.44 3.87
N GLU A 336 11.70 -1.59 4.55
CA GLU A 336 10.89 -2.00 5.69
C GLU A 336 9.57 -2.69 5.33
N VAL A 337 9.02 -2.51 4.12
CA VAL A 337 7.83 -3.26 3.69
C VAL A 337 8.14 -4.72 3.34
N GLN A 338 9.40 -5.09 3.21
CA GLN A 338 9.77 -6.48 2.92
C GLN A 338 9.28 -7.42 4.04
N GLY A 339 8.53 -8.45 3.63
CA GLY A 339 7.95 -9.42 4.55
C GLY A 339 6.71 -8.93 5.33
N VAL A 340 6.18 -7.74 5.03
CA VAL A 340 4.90 -7.28 5.60
C VAL A 340 3.76 -8.13 5.03
N GLU A 341 2.95 -8.69 5.93
CA GLU A 341 1.76 -9.47 5.59
C GLU A 341 0.45 -8.70 5.86
N MET A 342 0.51 -7.71 6.76
CA MET A 342 -0.63 -6.88 7.11
C MET A 342 -0.21 -5.44 7.34
N ALA A 343 -0.99 -4.48 6.82
CA ALA A 343 -0.79 -3.05 7.04
C ALA A 343 -2.05 -2.42 7.62
N ILE A 344 -1.90 -1.66 8.70
CA ILE A 344 -2.98 -0.91 9.36
C ILE A 344 -2.65 0.56 9.29
N MET A 345 -3.47 1.32 8.55
CA MET A 345 -3.27 2.73 8.28
C MET A 345 -4.34 3.54 9.01
N VAL A 346 -3.94 4.34 9.99
CA VAL A 346 -4.86 5.06 10.87
C VAL A 346 -4.66 6.57 10.77
N ALA A 347 -5.71 7.26 10.40
CA ALA A 347 -5.79 8.73 10.34
C ALA A 347 -4.60 9.38 9.58
N SER A 348 -4.18 8.75 8.48
CA SER A 348 -3.09 9.21 7.64
C SER A 348 -3.50 9.11 6.17
N MET A 349 -3.43 10.19 5.44
CA MET A 349 -3.76 10.21 4.01
C MET A 349 -2.50 10.03 3.15
N LEU A 350 -1.55 10.97 3.24
CA LEU A 350 -0.40 11.01 2.33
C LEU A 350 0.53 9.80 2.51
N HIS A 351 0.89 9.50 3.76
CA HIS A 351 1.73 8.33 4.07
C HIS A 351 1.02 7.01 3.76
N ALA A 352 -0.31 6.93 3.98
CA ALA A 352 -1.09 5.76 3.63
C ALA A 352 -1.12 5.51 2.11
N ILE A 353 -1.31 6.56 1.29
CA ILE A 353 -1.26 6.46 -0.18
C ILE A 353 0.14 6.03 -0.63
N ALA A 354 1.19 6.67 -0.12
CA ALA A 354 2.57 6.33 -0.45
C ALA A 354 2.89 4.87 -0.09
N THR A 355 2.49 4.44 1.11
CA THR A 355 2.67 3.05 1.55
C THR A 355 1.88 2.07 0.68
N GLY A 356 0.62 2.38 0.36
CA GLY A 356 -0.22 1.54 -0.49
C GLY A 356 0.39 1.25 -1.86
N ASN A 357 1.11 2.22 -2.43
CA ASN A 357 1.83 2.04 -3.70
C ASN A 357 3.02 1.07 -3.56
N LEU A 358 3.65 1.00 -2.39
CA LEU A 358 4.80 0.12 -2.12
C LEU A 358 4.40 -1.31 -1.75
N LEU A 359 3.16 -1.51 -1.29
CA LEU A 359 2.72 -2.82 -0.81
C LEU A 359 2.33 -3.73 -1.98
N HIS A 360 2.84 -4.95 -1.96
CA HIS A 360 2.37 -6.02 -2.82
C HIS A 360 0.88 -6.33 -2.57
N SER A 361 0.14 -6.70 -3.60
CA SER A 361 -1.31 -6.96 -3.52
C SER A 361 -1.72 -8.07 -2.55
N SER A 362 -0.80 -8.95 -2.16
CA SER A 362 -1.04 -9.99 -1.14
C SER A 362 -1.11 -9.47 0.29
N VAL A 363 -0.63 -8.23 0.54
CA VAL A 363 -0.63 -7.61 1.87
C VAL A 363 -2.03 -7.18 2.25
N ARG A 364 -2.55 -7.72 3.35
CA ARG A 364 -3.86 -7.31 3.88
C ARG A 364 -3.78 -5.88 4.40
N THR A 365 -4.53 -4.97 3.80
CA THR A 365 -4.49 -3.55 4.14
C THR A 365 -5.79 -3.11 4.78
N VAL A 366 -5.71 -2.48 5.94
CA VAL A 366 -6.83 -1.86 6.65
C VAL A 366 -6.61 -0.37 6.71
N VAL A 367 -7.60 0.41 6.27
CA VAL A 367 -7.56 1.88 6.28
C VAL A 367 -8.65 2.40 7.19
N VAL A 368 -8.25 3.16 8.20
CA VAL A 368 -9.14 3.74 9.20
C VAL A 368 -9.02 5.25 9.16
N ASP A 369 -10.08 5.92 8.78
CA ASP A 369 -10.14 7.38 8.79
C ASP A 369 -11.58 7.85 9.04
N ILE A 370 -11.74 8.99 9.67
CA ILE A 370 -13.05 9.62 9.86
C ILE A 370 -13.59 10.21 8.54
N ASN A 371 -12.69 10.53 7.60
CA ASN A 371 -13.02 11.07 6.30
C ASN A 371 -13.17 9.94 5.25
N PRO A 372 -14.38 9.68 4.74
CA PRO A 372 -14.59 8.62 3.76
C PRO A 372 -13.80 8.82 2.44
N ALA A 373 -13.46 10.06 2.10
CA ALA A 373 -12.67 10.34 0.89
C ALA A 373 -11.25 9.75 0.94
N VAL A 374 -10.66 9.63 2.13
CA VAL A 374 -9.35 8.97 2.32
C VAL A 374 -9.46 7.48 2.01
N VAL A 375 -10.50 6.85 2.54
CA VAL A 375 -10.78 5.43 2.34
C VAL A 375 -11.03 5.13 0.85
N THR A 376 -11.85 5.95 0.19
CA THR A 376 -12.15 5.81 -1.25
C THR A 376 -10.90 5.96 -2.11
N LYS A 377 -10.05 6.98 -1.86
CA LYS A 377 -8.82 7.19 -2.64
C LYS A 377 -7.84 6.03 -2.58
N LEU A 378 -7.76 5.35 -1.45
CA LEU A 378 -6.91 4.17 -1.30
C LEU A 378 -7.50 2.94 -2.00
N ALA A 379 -8.83 2.78 -1.98
CA ALA A 379 -9.52 1.73 -2.72
C ALA A 379 -9.39 1.92 -4.25
N ASP A 380 -9.51 3.15 -4.75
CA ASP A 380 -9.46 3.45 -6.18
C ASP A 380 -8.07 3.25 -6.80
N ARG A 381 -7.01 3.30 -6.01
CA ARG A 381 -5.63 3.11 -6.47
C ARG A 381 -5.16 1.66 -6.55
N GLY A 382 -6.09 0.72 -6.66
CA GLY A 382 -5.77 -0.70 -6.91
C GLY A 382 -5.33 -1.49 -5.68
N SER A 383 -5.47 -0.93 -4.48
CA SER A 383 -5.39 -1.71 -3.25
C SER A 383 -6.64 -2.59 -3.13
N PHE A 384 -6.79 -3.56 -4.02
CA PHE A 384 -7.96 -4.46 -4.12
C PHE A 384 -8.26 -5.23 -2.82
N GLN A 385 -7.35 -5.18 -1.86
CA GLN A 385 -7.46 -5.81 -0.54
C GLN A 385 -7.62 -4.80 0.61
N ALA A 386 -7.73 -3.50 0.31
CA ALA A 386 -7.91 -2.50 1.35
C ALA A 386 -9.32 -2.56 1.91
N ALA A 387 -9.42 -2.96 3.17
CA ALA A 387 -10.64 -2.80 3.94
C ALA A 387 -10.69 -1.38 4.49
N GLY A 388 -11.65 -0.59 4.02
CA GLY A 388 -11.85 0.77 4.49
C GLY A 388 -12.84 0.83 5.65
N LEU A 389 -12.46 1.39 6.78
CA LEU A 389 -13.32 1.61 7.94
C LEU A 389 -13.46 3.10 8.24
N VAL A 390 -14.65 3.66 7.98
CA VAL A 390 -14.95 5.06 8.30
C VAL A 390 -15.34 5.15 9.78
N THR A 391 -14.37 5.51 10.63
CA THR A 391 -14.58 5.64 12.07
C THR A 391 -13.51 6.52 12.72
N ASP A 392 -13.73 6.90 13.97
CA ASP A 392 -12.74 7.62 14.78
C ASP A 392 -11.55 6.71 15.15
N ALA A 393 -10.35 7.30 15.18
CA ALA A 393 -9.12 6.58 15.49
C ALA A 393 -9.07 6.02 16.92
N GLU A 394 -9.61 6.78 17.89
CA GLU A 394 -9.66 6.35 19.30
C GLU A 394 -10.58 5.15 19.45
N LEU A 395 -11.79 5.24 18.92
CA LEU A 395 -12.76 4.14 18.95
C LEU A 395 -12.17 2.88 18.32
N PHE A 396 -11.57 3.00 17.13
CA PHE A 396 -10.97 1.85 16.44
C PHE A 396 -9.87 1.18 17.27
N LEU A 397 -8.90 1.96 17.75
CA LEU A 397 -7.73 1.43 18.46
C LEU A 397 -8.09 0.87 19.84
N ARG A 398 -9.07 1.43 20.52
CA ARG A 398 -9.60 0.91 21.78
C ARG A 398 -10.25 -0.45 21.57
N GLU A 399 -11.24 -0.54 20.68
CA GLU A 399 -11.96 -1.78 20.38
C GLU A 399 -11.02 -2.87 19.86
N LEU A 400 -10.04 -2.47 19.03
CA LEU A 400 -9.01 -3.39 18.53
C LEU A 400 -8.19 -3.98 19.67
N LEU A 401 -7.74 -3.15 20.61
CA LEU A 401 -6.94 -3.61 21.76
C LEU A 401 -7.76 -4.52 22.68
N GLU A 402 -9.03 -4.21 22.90
CA GLU A 402 -9.96 -5.04 23.67
C GLU A 402 -10.14 -6.41 22.99
N ALA A 403 -10.43 -6.44 21.68
CA ALA A 403 -10.59 -7.68 20.91
C ALA A 403 -9.30 -8.54 20.83
N LEU A 404 -8.13 -7.93 20.97
CA LEU A 404 -6.86 -8.63 21.05
C LEU A 404 -6.59 -9.21 22.45
N SER A 405 -7.32 -8.79 23.48
CA SER A 405 -7.18 -9.25 24.87
C SER A 405 -8.01 -10.50 25.16
N ASP A 406 -9.07 -10.72 24.38
CA ASP A 406 -9.92 -11.93 24.42
C ASP A 406 -9.23 -13.10 23.67
#